data_58b2207c285c775269fb6457f5581c76
#
_entry.id   58b2207c285c775269fb6457f5581c76
#
_cell.length_a   1.000
_cell.length_b   1.000
_cell.length_c   1.000
_cell.angle_alpha   90.00
_cell.angle_beta   90.00
_cell.angle_gamma   90.00
#
_symmetry.space_group_name_H-M   'P 1'
#
loop_
_entity.id
_entity.type
_entity.pdbx_description
1 polymer ?
#
loop_
_entity_poly.entity_id
_entity_poly.type
_entity_poly.pdbx_seq_one_letter_code
_entity_poly.pdbx_strand_id
1 'polypeptide(L)'
;EMLLKIKVQRGDDEFVLTATPKRHQQLGAEGKTVEIGLLGVRYDPQQMHYERQNPLMAVWLGIQQTASLTEKTLSFLGQVISGRQGTEGIGGPLRIVQYAGITFQSGIENFILFLAVLSINLGLINLFPIPILDGGHLLFFAVEAIRGRPLGPQAQEYGFRFGLILVLILMIFVTWNDLLQLRVFEFIKELVT
;
A
#
# COMPACT_ATOMS: atom_id res chain seq x y z
N GLU A 1 -1.36 8.12 33.72
CA GLU A 1 -2.39 8.56 32.74
C GLU A 1 -2.05 9.97 32.28
N MET A 2 -1.73 10.14 31.01
CA MET A 2 -1.34 11.44 30.47
C MET A 2 -2.59 12.10 29.87
N LEU A 3 -3.01 13.23 30.43
CA LEU A 3 -4.11 14.05 29.91
C LEU A 3 -3.60 14.83 28.69
N LEU A 4 -4.20 14.57 27.54
CA LEU A 4 -3.90 15.30 26.31
C LEU A 4 -4.94 16.39 26.08
N LYS A 5 -4.49 17.60 25.83
CA LYS A 5 -5.34 18.71 25.38
C LYS A 5 -5.32 18.74 23.86
N ILE A 6 -6.48 18.51 23.26
CA ILE A 6 -6.65 18.45 21.79
C ILE A 6 -7.45 19.69 21.40
N LYS A 7 -6.88 20.52 20.52
CA LYS A 7 -7.57 21.65 19.91
C LYS A 7 -8.34 21.14 18.71
N VAL A 8 -9.65 21.27 18.74
CA VAL A 8 -10.58 20.82 17.69
C VAL A 8 -11.28 22.03 17.11
N GLN A 9 -11.26 22.16 15.80
CA GLN A 9 -12.02 23.18 15.08
C GLN A 9 -13.31 22.53 14.56
N ARG A 10 -14.46 23.17 14.84
CA ARG A 10 -15.78 22.75 14.37
C ARG A 10 -16.47 23.94 13.71
N GLY A 11 -16.41 24.02 12.39
CA GLY A 11 -16.76 25.21 11.65
C GLY A 11 -15.78 26.35 11.94
N ASP A 12 -16.30 27.51 12.34
CA ASP A 12 -15.48 28.67 12.75
C ASP A 12 -15.10 28.69 14.23
N ASP A 13 -15.61 27.75 15.03
CA ASP A 13 -15.37 27.68 16.46
C ASP A 13 -14.23 26.74 16.81
N GLU A 14 -13.35 27.17 17.71
CA GLU A 14 -12.25 26.37 18.27
C GLU A 14 -12.58 25.88 19.69
N PHE A 15 -12.49 24.58 19.89
CA PHE A 15 -12.72 23.94 21.18
C PHE A 15 -11.45 23.23 21.66
N VAL A 16 -11.19 23.31 22.96
CA VAL A 16 -10.13 22.51 23.59
C VAL A 16 -10.79 21.37 24.34
N LEU A 17 -10.59 20.16 23.84
CA LEU A 17 -11.06 18.93 24.48
C LEU A 17 -9.92 18.27 25.24
N THR A 18 -10.23 17.74 26.43
CA THR A 18 -9.29 16.90 27.18
C THR A 18 -9.64 15.45 26.98
N ALA A 19 -8.67 14.65 26.55
CA ALA A 19 -8.83 13.22 26.36
C ALA A 19 -7.70 12.45 27.03
N THR A 20 -8.06 11.33 27.65
CA THR A 20 -7.09 10.39 28.23
C THR A 20 -7.01 9.17 27.31
N PRO A 21 -5.83 8.90 26.69
CA PRO A 21 -5.68 7.72 25.86
C PRO A 21 -5.91 6.43 26.65
N LYS A 22 -6.71 5.52 26.12
CA LYS A 22 -6.85 4.17 26.69
C LYS A 22 -5.62 3.34 26.30
N ARG A 23 -5.02 2.67 27.27
CA ARG A 23 -3.93 1.72 27.00
C ARG A 23 -4.46 0.56 26.18
N HIS A 24 -3.82 0.29 25.06
CA HIS A 24 -4.09 -0.85 24.20
C HIS A 24 -2.79 -1.61 23.97
N GLN A 25 -2.83 -2.91 24.15
CA GLN A 25 -1.66 -3.76 23.89
C GLN A 25 -1.72 -4.23 22.44
N GLN A 26 -0.70 -3.87 21.69
CA GLN A 26 -0.54 -4.30 20.30
C GLN A 26 0.76 -5.08 20.17
N LEU A 27 0.73 -6.19 19.42
CA LEU A 27 1.95 -6.93 19.09
C LEU A 27 2.80 -6.03 18.17
N GLY A 28 3.99 -5.65 18.65
CA GLY A 28 4.96 -4.94 17.85
C GLY A 28 5.70 -5.87 16.87
N ALA A 29 6.42 -5.29 15.92
CA ALA A 29 7.12 -5.98 14.84
C ALA A 29 8.16 -7.04 15.31
N GLU A 30 8.59 -6.99 16.58
CA GLU A 30 9.52 -7.95 17.19
C GLU A 30 8.83 -9.04 18.03
N GLY A 31 7.51 -9.20 17.93
CA GLY A 31 6.75 -10.13 18.78
C GLY A 31 6.65 -9.70 20.24
N LYS A 32 7.13 -8.50 20.59
CA LYS A 32 6.95 -7.91 21.91
C LYS A 32 5.66 -7.11 21.97
N THR A 33 4.90 -7.28 23.04
CA THR A 33 3.72 -6.49 23.31
C THR A 33 4.13 -5.05 23.61
N VAL A 34 3.71 -4.10 22.75
CA VAL A 34 3.93 -2.67 22.96
C VAL A 34 2.63 -2.06 23.43
N GLU A 35 2.67 -1.30 24.54
CA GLU A 35 1.52 -0.52 24.99
C GLU A 35 1.41 0.76 24.18
N ILE A 36 0.31 0.94 23.47
CA ILE A 36 -0.03 2.16 22.74
C ILE A 36 -1.24 2.84 23.35
N GLY A 37 -1.24 4.17 23.35
CA GLY A 37 -2.39 4.96 23.77
C GLY A 37 -3.36 5.19 22.63
N LEU A 38 -4.58 4.66 22.71
CA LEU A 38 -5.63 4.90 21.72
C LEU A 38 -6.58 5.99 22.20
N LEU A 39 -6.76 7.03 21.38
CA LEU A 39 -7.71 8.12 21.64
C LEU A 39 -9.15 7.79 21.24
N GLY A 40 -9.37 6.69 20.50
CA GLY A 40 -10.70 6.29 20.04
C GLY A 40 -11.31 7.23 18.98
N VAL A 41 -10.49 8.11 18.36
CA VAL A 41 -10.95 8.96 17.26
C VAL A 41 -11.10 8.09 16.01
N ARG A 42 -12.29 8.09 15.42
CA ARG A 42 -12.55 7.43 14.13
C ARG A 42 -12.64 8.49 13.05
N TYR A 43 -11.99 8.23 11.96
CA TYR A 43 -12.22 8.98 10.72
C TYR A 43 -13.59 8.56 10.16
N ASP A 44 -14.47 9.54 9.94
CA ASP A 44 -15.78 9.33 9.32
C ASP A 44 -15.70 9.76 7.84
N PRO A 45 -15.70 8.82 6.90
CA PRO A 45 -15.62 9.15 5.49
C PRO A 45 -16.89 9.88 4.97
N GLN A 46 -18.00 9.87 5.72
CA GLN A 46 -19.23 10.59 5.33
C GLN A 46 -19.11 12.10 5.55
N GLN A 47 -18.10 12.58 6.27
CA GLN A 47 -17.84 14.01 6.48
C GLN A 47 -16.77 14.57 5.55
N MET A 48 -16.49 13.91 4.42
CA MET A 48 -15.61 14.48 3.40
C MET A 48 -16.27 15.74 2.81
N HIS A 49 -15.63 16.88 2.99
CA HIS A 49 -16.01 18.11 2.30
C HIS A 49 -15.40 18.08 0.90
N TYR A 50 -16.29 17.98 -0.10
CA TYR A 50 -15.89 18.08 -1.50
C TYR A 50 -15.84 19.56 -1.89
N GLU A 51 -14.64 20.08 -2.10
CA GLU A 51 -14.44 21.42 -2.65
C GLU A 51 -14.41 21.34 -4.18
N ARG A 52 -15.28 22.12 -4.84
CA ARG A 52 -15.24 22.25 -6.30
C ARG A 52 -14.00 23.04 -6.69
N GLN A 53 -13.08 22.38 -7.35
CA GLN A 53 -11.86 22.99 -7.88
C GLN A 53 -12.02 23.32 -9.37
N ASN A 54 -11.27 24.33 -9.83
CA ASN A 54 -11.13 24.59 -11.26
C ASN A 54 -10.49 23.34 -11.93
N PRO A 55 -10.94 22.92 -13.14
CA PRO A 55 -10.41 21.75 -13.84
C PRO A 55 -8.88 21.73 -13.96
N LEU A 56 -8.24 22.85 -14.23
CA LEU A 56 -6.77 22.96 -14.30
C LEU A 56 -6.13 22.70 -12.93
N MET A 57 -6.73 23.23 -11.87
CA MET A 57 -6.24 23.00 -10.50
C MET A 57 -6.46 21.55 -10.08
N ALA A 58 -7.58 20.93 -10.46
CA ALA A 58 -7.85 19.53 -10.19
C ALA A 58 -6.78 18.61 -10.84
N VAL A 59 -6.40 18.88 -12.09
CA VAL A 59 -5.30 18.14 -12.76
C VAL A 59 -3.98 18.33 -12.03
N TRP A 60 -3.64 19.55 -11.63
CA TRP A 60 -2.43 19.83 -10.88
C TRP A 60 -2.39 19.10 -9.53
N LEU A 61 -3.49 19.16 -8.78
CA LEU A 61 -3.62 18.42 -7.51
C LEU A 61 -3.51 16.90 -7.72
N GLY A 62 -4.09 16.37 -8.80
CA GLY A 62 -3.96 14.96 -9.19
C GLY A 62 -2.50 14.55 -9.43
N ILE A 63 -1.72 15.38 -10.14
CA ILE A 63 -0.28 15.16 -10.37
C ILE A 63 0.48 15.17 -9.04
N GLN A 64 0.25 16.16 -8.19
CA GLN A 64 0.89 16.24 -6.86
C GLN A 64 0.55 15.02 -6.00
N GLN A 65 -0.72 14.61 -5.99
CA GLN A 65 -1.16 13.44 -5.23
C GLN A 65 -0.50 12.15 -5.75
N THR A 66 -0.40 11.99 -7.07
CA THR A 66 0.29 10.85 -7.70
C THR A 66 1.76 10.82 -7.32
N ALA A 67 2.46 11.95 -7.38
CA ALA A 67 3.86 12.05 -6.95
C ALA A 67 4.03 11.70 -5.47
N SER A 68 3.19 12.24 -4.60
CA SER A 68 3.21 11.95 -3.17
C SER A 68 2.94 10.48 -2.85
N LEU A 69 1.97 9.85 -3.53
CA LEU A 69 1.68 8.42 -3.39
C LEU A 69 2.87 7.57 -3.85
N THR A 70 3.48 7.91 -4.98
CA THR A 70 4.66 7.23 -5.49
C THR A 70 5.82 7.29 -4.50
N GLU A 71 6.12 8.48 -3.96
CA GLU A 71 7.15 8.67 -2.95
C GLU A 71 6.89 7.84 -1.69
N LYS A 72 5.66 7.87 -1.17
CA LYS A 72 5.26 7.07 0.00
C LYS A 72 5.40 5.58 -0.26
N THR A 73 5.00 5.10 -1.43
CA THR A 73 5.11 3.68 -1.80
C THR A 73 6.58 3.25 -1.89
N LEU A 74 7.44 4.07 -2.54
CA LEU A 74 8.88 3.79 -2.61
C LEU A 74 9.55 3.82 -1.23
N SER A 75 9.21 4.80 -0.40
CA SER A 75 9.69 4.90 0.98
C SER A 75 9.29 3.68 1.81
N PHE A 76 8.02 3.25 1.71
CA PHE A 76 7.52 2.05 2.37
C PHE A 76 8.30 0.80 1.94
N LEU A 77 8.48 0.59 0.63
CA LEU A 77 9.25 -0.52 0.10
C LEU A 77 10.71 -0.49 0.59
N GLY A 78 11.33 0.69 0.61
CA GLY A 78 12.68 0.87 1.15
C GLY A 78 12.77 0.50 2.64
N GLN A 79 11.74 0.82 3.43
CA GLN A 79 11.68 0.46 4.85
C GLN A 79 11.49 -1.04 5.06
N VAL A 80 10.66 -1.70 4.24
CA VAL A 80 10.47 -3.15 4.27
C VAL A 80 11.75 -3.88 3.88
N ILE A 81 12.41 -3.46 2.80
CA ILE A 81 13.68 -4.07 2.35
C ILE A 81 14.80 -3.89 3.40
N SER A 82 14.82 -2.73 4.09
CA SER A 82 15.80 -2.47 5.15
C SER A 82 15.46 -3.14 6.49
N GLY A 83 14.36 -3.88 6.57
CA GLY A 83 13.91 -4.58 7.79
C GLY A 83 13.39 -3.65 8.89
N ARG A 84 13.18 -2.36 8.57
CA ARG A 84 12.66 -1.38 9.55
C ARG A 84 11.14 -1.46 9.72
N GLN A 85 10.46 -2.05 8.76
CA GLN A 85 9.01 -2.25 8.79
C GLN A 85 8.68 -3.70 8.43
N GLY A 86 7.67 -4.26 9.12
CA GLY A 86 7.19 -5.61 8.84
C GLY A 86 6.44 -5.70 7.50
N THR A 87 6.25 -6.92 7.04
CA THR A 87 5.52 -7.22 5.79
C THR A 87 4.00 -7.16 5.93
N GLU A 88 3.50 -6.80 7.11
CA GLU A 88 2.05 -6.76 7.42
C GLU A 88 1.28 -5.76 6.53
N GLY A 89 1.98 -4.71 6.05
CA GLY A 89 1.42 -3.72 5.12
C GLY A 89 1.38 -4.18 3.66
N ILE A 90 2.02 -5.29 3.31
CA ILE A 90 2.03 -5.83 1.95
C ILE A 90 0.76 -6.66 1.78
N GLY A 91 -0.20 -6.11 1.04
CA GLY A 91 -1.43 -6.82 0.66
C GLY A 91 -1.23 -7.56 -0.65
N GLY A 92 -1.73 -8.80 -0.71
CA GLY A 92 -1.76 -9.60 -1.91
C GLY A 92 -3.11 -9.56 -2.63
N PRO A 93 -3.31 -10.47 -3.59
CA PRO A 93 -4.52 -10.49 -4.42
C PRO A 93 -5.82 -10.59 -3.62
N LEU A 94 -5.84 -11.35 -2.53
CA LEU A 94 -7.03 -11.53 -1.70
C LEU A 94 -7.41 -10.25 -0.97
N ARG A 95 -6.41 -9.53 -0.44
CA ARG A 95 -6.64 -8.23 0.21
C ARG A 95 -7.08 -7.16 -0.79
N ILE A 96 -6.55 -7.18 -2.01
CA ILE A 96 -7.00 -6.27 -3.08
C ILE A 96 -8.50 -6.47 -3.33
N VAL A 97 -8.98 -7.70 -3.46
CA VAL A 97 -10.41 -8.02 -3.64
C VAL A 97 -11.23 -7.58 -2.43
N GLN A 98 -10.75 -7.83 -1.21
CA GLN A 98 -11.41 -7.40 0.01
C GLN A 98 -11.55 -5.88 0.09
N TYR A 99 -10.46 -5.13 -0.16
CA TYR A 99 -10.48 -3.66 -0.17
C TYR A 99 -11.36 -3.11 -1.30
N ALA A 100 -11.38 -3.75 -2.48
CA ALA A 100 -12.29 -3.39 -3.56
C ALA A 100 -13.76 -3.48 -3.10
N GLY A 101 -14.13 -4.56 -2.40
CA GLY A 101 -15.48 -4.72 -1.84
C GLY A 101 -15.81 -3.66 -0.79
N ILE A 102 -14.90 -3.40 0.15
CA ILE A 102 -15.08 -2.39 1.21
C ILE A 102 -15.22 -0.99 0.62
N THR A 103 -14.36 -0.61 -0.31
CA THR A 103 -14.38 0.72 -0.92
C THR A 103 -15.59 0.93 -1.81
N PHE A 104 -16.04 -0.12 -2.52
CA PHE A 104 -17.29 -0.09 -3.29
C PHE A 104 -18.52 0.12 -2.40
N GLN A 105 -18.61 -0.56 -1.25
CA GLN A 105 -19.68 -0.37 -0.27
C GLN A 105 -19.63 1.02 0.38
N SER A 106 -18.45 1.61 0.49
CA SER A 106 -18.25 2.95 1.05
C SER A 106 -18.58 4.08 0.08
N GLY A 107 -18.94 3.77 -1.16
CA GLY A 107 -19.35 4.71 -2.21
C GLY A 107 -18.45 4.68 -3.43
N ILE A 108 -19.05 5.07 -4.57
CA ILE A 108 -18.39 5.02 -5.89
C ILE A 108 -17.13 5.88 -5.95
N GLU A 109 -17.09 6.99 -5.23
CA GLU A 109 -15.96 7.91 -5.18
C GLU A 109 -14.74 7.27 -4.52
N ASN A 110 -14.96 6.59 -3.38
CA ASN A 110 -13.93 5.84 -2.68
C ASN A 110 -13.41 4.68 -3.54
N PHE A 111 -14.29 4.04 -4.30
CA PHE A 111 -13.91 2.97 -5.21
C PHE A 111 -13.05 3.49 -6.37
N ILE A 112 -13.39 4.65 -6.96
CA ILE A 112 -12.58 5.29 -8.00
C ILE A 112 -11.20 5.68 -7.46
N LEU A 113 -11.12 6.25 -6.26
CA LEU A 113 -9.85 6.56 -5.60
C LEU A 113 -9.01 5.30 -5.35
N PHE A 114 -9.64 4.21 -4.90
CA PHE A 114 -8.97 2.92 -4.74
C PHE A 114 -8.39 2.42 -6.06
N LEU A 115 -9.16 2.48 -7.17
CA LEU A 115 -8.69 2.09 -8.50
C LEU A 115 -7.52 2.98 -8.97
N ALA A 116 -7.55 4.27 -8.69
CA ALA A 116 -6.46 5.19 -9.01
C ALA A 116 -5.16 4.81 -8.26
N VAL A 117 -5.25 4.57 -6.95
CA VAL A 117 -4.11 4.12 -6.14
C VAL A 117 -3.57 2.77 -6.61
N LEU A 118 -4.47 1.83 -6.92
CA LEU A 118 -4.10 0.52 -7.47
C LEU A 118 -3.37 0.64 -8.80
N SER A 119 -3.85 1.51 -9.69
CA SER A 119 -3.23 1.79 -10.99
C SER A 119 -1.83 2.38 -10.86
N ILE A 120 -1.65 3.34 -9.95
CA ILE A 120 -0.34 3.95 -9.66
C ILE A 120 0.64 2.89 -9.15
N ASN A 121 0.21 2.07 -8.18
CA ASN A 121 1.05 1.02 -7.62
C ASN A 121 1.41 -0.05 -8.65
N LEU A 122 0.46 -0.44 -9.50
CA LEU A 122 0.71 -1.41 -10.57
C LEU A 122 1.69 -0.86 -11.60
N GLY A 123 1.55 0.41 -12.00
CA GLY A 123 2.51 1.09 -12.87
C GLY A 123 3.90 1.18 -12.25
N LEU A 124 3.96 1.49 -10.95
CA LEU A 124 5.23 1.57 -10.22
C LEU A 124 5.92 0.21 -10.14
N ILE A 125 5.18 -0.86 -9.83
CA ILE A 125 5.72 -2.23 -9.79
C ILE A 125 6.25 -2.63 -11.16
N ASN A 126 5.54 -2.31 -12.24
CA ASN A 126 5.97 -2.62 -13.60
C ASN A 126 7.27 -1.90 -14.00
N LEU A 127 7.59 -0.77 -13.36
CA LEU A 127 8.86 -0.06 -13.60
C LEU A 127 10.07 -0.68 -12.87
N PHE A 128 9.86 -1.65 -11.97
CA PHE A 128 10.98 -2.32 -11.31
C PHE A 128 11.85 -3.10 -12.31
N PRO A 129 13.19 -3.14 -12.10
CA PRO A 129 14.14 -3.80 -13.00
C PRO A 129 14.08 -5.33 -12.89
N ILE A 130 12.89 -5.90 -13.01
CA ILE A 130 12.63 -7.35 -13.01
C ILE A 130 12.38 -7.78 -14.46
N PRO A 131 13.16 -8.71 -15.01
CA PRO A 131 13.18 -9.00 -16.47
C PRO A 131 11.86 -9.41 -17.13
N ILE A 132 10.83 -9.73 -16.37
CA ILE A 132 9.49 -10.05 -16.92
C ILE A 132 8.56 -8.82 -16.93
N LEU A 133 8.94 -7.73 -16.24
CA LEU A 133 8.19 -6.48 -16.17
C LEU A 133 8.75 -5.46 -17.18
N ASP A 134 8.01 -4.40 -17.46
CA ASP A 134 8.42 -3.35 -18.39
C ASP A 134 9.77 -2.71 -18.01
N GLY A 135 10.01 -2.51 -16.70
CA GLY A 135 11.29 -2.03 -16.19
C GLY A 135 12.47 -2.96 -16.48
N GLY A 136 12.24 -4.27 -16.59
CA GLY A 136 13.25 -5.23 -17.02
C GLY A 136 13.62 -5.08 -18.49
N HIS A 137 12.65 -4.80 -19.35
CA HIS A 137 12.92 -4.46 -20.75
C HIS A 137 13.72 -3.16 -20.86
N LEU A 138 13.36 -2.13 -20.10
CA LEU A 138 14.14 -0.89 -20.02
C LEU A 138 15.58 -1.15 -19.54
N LEU A 139 15.76 -2.04 -18.57
CA LEU A 139 17.09 -2.46 -18.11
C LEU A 139 17.89 -3.15 -19.23
N PHE A 140 17.27 -4.03 -20.01
CA PHE A 140 17.93 -4.66 -21.16
C PHE A 140 18.35 -3.63 -22.20
N PHE A 141 17.47 -2.69 -22.55
CA PHE A 141 17.80 -1.60 -23.48
C PHE A 141 18.92 -0.70 -22.96
N ALA A 142 18.92 -0.40 -21.67
CA ALA A 142 20.00 0.38 -21.06
C ALA A 142 21.36 -0.36 -21.15
N VAL A 143 21.38 -1.66 -20.88
CA VAL A 143 22.58 -2.50 -21.01
C VAL A 143 23.04 -2.56 -22.46
N GLU A 144 22.14 -2.71 -23.44
CA GLU A 144 22.45 -2.71 -24.86
C GLU A 144 23.06 -1.38 -25.31
N ALA A 145 22.47 -0.26 -24.84
CA ALA A 145 22.98 1.08 -25.14
C ALA A 145 24.41 1.29 -24.60
N ILE A 146 24.71 0.83 -23.38
CA ILE A 146 26.04 0.92 -22.79
C ILE A 146 27.05 0.02 -23.51
N ARG A 147 26.63 -1.18 -23.91
CA ARG A 147 27.51 -2.14 -24.60
C ARG A 147 27.72 -1.85 -26.08
N GLY A 148 26.87 -1.01 -26.68
CA GLY A 148 26.87 -0.72 -28.11
C GLY A 148 26.49 -1.89 -29.02
N ARG A 149 25.93 -2.98 -28.44
CA ARG A 149 25.47 -4.17 -29.17
C ARG A 149 24.27 -4.83 -28.46
N PRO A 150 23.35 -5.47 -29.22
CA PRO A 150 22.20 -6.12 -28.65
C PRO A 150 22.59 -7.31 -27.74
N LEU A 151 21.76 -7.59 -26.76
CA LEU A 151 21.86 -8.80 -25.92
C LEU A 151 21.49 -10.02 -26.76
N GLY A 152 22.31 -11.07 -26.63
CA GLY A 152 22.01 -12.33 -27.29
C GLY A 152 20.71 -12.95 -26.78
N PRO A 153 19.99 -13.74 -27.64
CA PRO A 153 18.70 -14.36 -27.27
C PRO A 153 18.77 -15.21 -25.99
N GLN A 154 19.88 -15.89 -25.77
CA GLN A 154 20.10 -16.69 -24.57
C GLN A 154 20.13 -15.85 -23.28
N ALA A 155 20.78 -14.68 -23.33
CA ALA A 155 20.86 -13.78 -22.17
C ALA A 155 19.48 -13.22 -21.81
N GLN A 156 18.68 -12.85 -22.81
CA GLN A 156 17.30 -12.41 -22.61
C GLN A 156 16.44 -13.55 -22.05
N GLU A 157 16.55 -14.76 -22.60
CA GLU A 157 15.80 -15.94 -22.15
C GLU A 157 16.10 -16.28 -20.67
N TYR A 158 17.38 -16.30 -20.29
CA TYR A 158 17.77 -16.51 -18.88
C TYR A 158 17.23 -15.41 -17.97
N GLY A 159 17.29 -14.16 -18.43
CA GLY A 159 16.71 -13.03 -17.67
C GLY A 159 15.21 -13.22 -17.45
N PHE A 160 14.45 -13.56 -18.49
CA PHE A 160 13.01 -13.82 -18.37
C PHE A 160 12.68 -15.00 -17.46
N ARG A 161 13.41 -16.11 -17.58
CA ARG A 161 13.23 -17.26 -16.67
C ARG A 161 13.49 -16.88 -15.22
N PHE A 162 14.55 -16.14 -14.96
CA PHE A 162 14.86 -15.65 -13.62
C PHE A 162 13.76 -14.70 -13.10
N GLY A 163 13.32 -13.73 -13.91
CA GLY A 163 12.23 -12.83 -13.57
C GLY A 163 10.94 -13.55 -13.27
N LEU A 164 10.59 -14.57 -14.08
CA LEU A 164 9.39 -15.38 -13.86
C LEU A 164 9.44 -16.12 -12.51
N ILE A 165 10.57 -16.77 -12.21
CA ILE A 165 10.75 -17.49 -10.95
C ILE A 165 10.62 -16.52 -9.77
N LEU A 166 11.26 -15.34 -9.85
CA LEU A 166 11.18 -14.32 -8.81
C LEU A 166 9.76 -13.86 -8.56
N VAL A 167 9.01 -13.55 -9.63
CA VAL A 167 7.60 -13.11 -9.53
C VAL A 167 6.72 -14.22 -8.95
N LEU A 168 6.92 -15.47 -9.34
CA LEU A 168 6.17 -16.61 -8.80
C LEU A 168 6.44 -16.81 -7.30
N ILE A 169 7.70 -16.74 -6.87
CA ILE A 169 8.06 -16.84 -5.45
C ILE A 169 7.39 -15.71 -4.67
N LEU A 170 7.45 -14.48 -5.19
CA LEU A 170 6.87 -13.31 -4.54
C LEU A 170 5.34 -13.41 -4.48
N MET A 171 4.70 -13.90 -5.54
CA MET A 171 3.25 -14.14 -5.56
C MET A 171 2.83 -15.19 -4.53
N ILE A 172 3.56 -16.31 -4.44
CA ILE A 172 3.30 -17.34 -3.43
C ILE A 172 3.49 -16.77 -2.02
N PHE A 173 4.57 -16.03 -1.79
CA PHE A 173 4.85 -15.41 -0.49
C PHE A 173 3.75 -14.44 -0.06
N VAL A 174 3.34 -13.53 -0.96
CA VAL A 174 2.32 -12.52 -0.66
C VAL A 174 0.95 -13.18 -0.47
N THR A 175 0.60 -14.18 -1.29
CA THR A 175 -0.66 -14.93 -1.12
C THR A 175 -0.68 -15.70 0.19
N TRP A 176 0.44 -16.31 0.59
CA TRP A 176 0.56 -16.97 1.88
C TRP A 176 0.39 -16.00 3.05
N ASN A 177 1.03 -14.82 2.96
CA ASN A 177 0.88 -13.77 3.95
C ASN A 177 -0.59 -13.28 4.06
N ASP A 178 -1.29 -13.13 2.93
CA ASP A 178 -2.72 -12.81 2.92
C ASP A 178 -3.57 -13.86 3.63
N LEU A 179 -3.34 -15.14 3.35
CA LEU A 179 -4.07 -16.25 3.98
C LEU A 179 -3.90 -16.26 5.49
N LEU A 180 -2.68 -15.99 5.98
CA LEU A 180 -2.39 -15.90 7.41
C LEU A 180 -3.10 -14.70 8.06
N GLN A 181 -3.08 -13.54 7.41
CA GLN A 181 -3.64 -12.31 7.96
C GLN A 181 -5.18 -12.28 7.92
N LEU A 182 -5.80 -12.87 6.90
CA LEU A 182 -7.25 -12.97 6.76
C LEU A 182 -7.87 -14.04 7.68
N ARG A 183 -7.05 -14.73 8.49
CA ARG A 183 -7.49 -15.82 9.38
C ARG A 183 -8.36 -16.88 8.67
N VAL A 184 -8.09 -17.10 7.38
CA VAL A 184 -8.87 -18.05 6.56
C VAL A 184 -8.86 -19.43 7.20
N PHE A 185 -7.78 -19.82 7.86
CA PHE A 185 -7.66 -21.09 8.57
C PHE A 185 -8.58 -21.19 9.79
N GLU A 186 -8.81 -20.09 10.51
CA GLU A 186 -9.79 -20.07 11.63
C GLU A 186 -11.22 -20.23 11.09
N PHE A 187 -11.54 -19.53 10.00
CA PHE A 187 -12.85 -19.63 9.35
C PHE A 187 -13.14 -21.04 8.82
N ILE A 188 -12.15 -21.69 8.19
CA ILE A 188 -12.28 -23.08 7.72
C ILE A 188 -12.49 -24.04 8.92
N LYS A 189 -11.78 -23.82 10.03
CA LYS A 189 -11.91 -24.64 11.23
C LYS A 189 -13.31 -24.51 11.86
N GLU A 190 -13.87 -23.31 11.91
CA GLU A 190 -15.24 -23.07 12.39
C GLU A 190 -16.32 -23.70 11.48
N LEU A 191 -16.05 -23.83 10.17
CA LEU A 191 -16.98 -24.41 9.21
C LEU A 191 -17.01 -25.95 9.27
N VAL A 192 -15.94 -26.58 9.80
CA VAL A 192 -15.75 -28.05 9.84
C VAL A 192 -16.04 -28.61 11.24
N THR A 193 -16.17 -27.74 12.25
CA THR A 193 -16.48 -28.12 13.63
C THR A 193 -17.88 -27.75 13.99
#